data_83840135f774a2a51071e616270ec337
#
_entry.id   83840135f774a2a51071e616270ec337
#
_cell.length_a   1.000
_cell.length_b   1.000
_cell.length_c   1.000
_cell.angle_alpha   90.00
_cell.angle_beta   90.00
_cell.angle_gamma   90.00
#
_symmetry.space_group_name_H-M   'P 1'
#
loop_
_entity.id
_entity.type
_entity.pdbx_description
1 polymer ?
#
loop_
_entity_poly.entity_id
_entity_poly.type
_entity_poly.pdbx_seq_one_letter_code
_entity_poly.pdbx_strand_id
1 'polypeptide(L)'
;MADKSIMSYETVALDDEKSALVILDQTKLPYEVEILSLTDQKDIWNAIYLLQVRGAPAIGVAAGFGVYLAAKQIQADTWDEFYPQFKAAKDYLNSSRPTAVNLSWALNRMEQVVLDNRDKSVPELKELLHKESVAIKDEDVWMCRQIGEYGLTLIKDGDGILTHCNAGQLATSKYGTALAPIHLGRERGMNFRVYTDETRPLLQGARLSAFEMQADGVDTTVICDNMASQVMKNGWVNAVFVGCDRVAANGDACNKIGTSGVAILAKYYGIPFYVLGPTSTIDMSIARGEDITIEQRPAEEVTEMWYKRRMAPEGVKVYNPAFDFADNELIAGIVTEYGIARPPYNESLKEIFKKKAEAEAAKKKYCLLYTSPSPRDRSLSR
;
A
#
# COMPACT_ATOMS: atom_id res chain seq x y z
N MET A 1 15.12 -2.35 21.80
CA MET A 1 15.22 -1.98 20.38
C MET A 1 14.20 -0.92 19.93
N ALA A 2 13.52 -0.24 20.82
CA ALA A 2 12.44 0.70 20.47
C ALA A 2 12.79 2.18 20.69
N ASP A 3 14.02 2.60 20.43
CA ASP A 3 14.43 4.00 20.63
C ASP A 3 14.21 4.91 19.40
N LYS A 4 13.65 4.38 18.30
CA LYS A 4 13.40 5.18 17.10
C LYS A 4 11.96 4.98 16.64
N SER A 5 11.25 6.07 16.36
CA SER A 5 9.95 6.02 15.68
C SER A 5 10.08 5.24 14.37
N ILE A 6 9.03 4.48 13.99
CA ILE A 6 8.95 3.80 12.70
C ILE A 6 9.15 4.78 11.55
N MET A 7 8.78 6.05 11.74
CA MET A 7 8.93 7.13 10.77
C MET A 7 10.38 7.45 10.42
N SER A 8 11.36 6.96 11.22
CA SER A 8 12.78 7.09 10.93
C SER A 8 13.34 6.04 9.97
N TYR A 9 12.54 5.01 9.63
CA TYR A 9 12.90 3.99 8.66
C TYR A 9 12.22 4.26 7.32
N GLU A 10 12.91 3.99 6.24
CA GLU A 10 12.30 3.90 4.91
C GLU A 10 11.92 2.44 4.63
N THR A 11 10.65 2.21 4.36
CA THR A 11 10.16 0.86 3.98
C THR A 11 10.76 0.42 2.66
N VAL A 12 10.84 1.36 1.70
CA VAL A 12 11.36 1.18 0.34
C VAL A 12 12.08 2.46 -0.08
N ALA A 13 13.34 2.33 -0.48
CA ALA A 13 14.14 3.46 -0.98
C ALA A 13 15.00 3.06 -2.19
N LEU A 14 15.42 4.04 -2.94
CA LEU A 14 16.43 3.91 -4.00
C LEU A 14 17.76 4.49 -3.50
N ASP A 15 18.81 3.67 -3.49
CA ASP A 15 20.20 4.11 -3.40
C ASP A 15 20.77 4.10 -4.83
N ASP A 16 20.63 5.24 -5.52
CA ASP A 16 21.02 5.32 -6.93
C ASP A 16 22.55 5.28 -7.11
N GLU A 17 23.32 5.74 -6.12
CA GLU A 17 24.78 5.69 -6.16
C GLU A 17 25.27 4.24 -6.14
N LYS A 18 24.67 3.41 -5.29
CA LYS A 18 24.97 1.98 -5.22
C LYS A 18 24.19 1.13 -6.21
N SER A 19 23.29 1.75 -6.98
CA SER A 19 22.36 1.06 -7.88
C SER A 19 21.59 -0.06 -7.16
N ALA A 20 21.02 0.28 -6.01
CA ALA A 20 20.37 -0.67 -5.11
C ALA A 20 18.95 -0.25 -4.75
N LEU A 21 18.05 -1.24 -4.71
CA LEU A 21 16.79 -1.16 -3.99
C LEU A 21 17.05 -1.42 -2.51
N VAL A 22 16.72 -0.47 -1.67
CA VAL A 22 16.86 -0.60 -0.20
C VAL A 22 15.50 -0.87 0.40
N ILE A 23 15.37 -1.95 1.18
CA ILE A 23 14.11 -2.32 1.84
C ILE A 23 14.34 -2.72 3.29
N LEU A 24 13.31 -2.53 4.11
CA LEU A 24 13.22 -3.13 5.44
C LEU A 24 12.64 -4.54 5.30
N ASP A 25 13.41 -5.57 5.68
CA ASP A 25 12.94 -6.96 5.61
C ASP A 25 11.83 -7.23 6.64
N GLN A 26 10.59 -7.27 6.16
CA GLN A 26 9.42 -7.45 7.02
C GLN A 26 9.21 -8.88 7.50
N THR A 27 9.93 -9.85 6.93
CA THR A 27 9.88 -11.25 7.37
C THR A 27 10.59 -11.46 8.70
N LYS A 28 11.54 -10.57 9.02
CA LYS A 28 12.32 -10.57 10.27
C LYS A 28 11.59 -9.89 11.43
N LEU A 29 10.68 -8.96 11.13
CA LEU A 29 9.95 -8.21 12.16
C LEU A 29 8.99 -9.12 12.95
N PRO A 30 8.80 -8.88 14.25
CA PRO A 30 9.33 -7.79 15.06
C PRO A 30 10.69 -8.10 15.71
N TYR A 31 11.25 -9.27 15.49
CA TYR A 31 12.42 -9.76 16.25
C TYR A 31 13.72 -9.08 15.84
N GLU A 32 13.85 -8.75 14.58
CA GLU A 32 15.05 -8.17 14.00
C GLU A 32 14.68 -7.09 13.00
N VAL A 33 15.39 -5.95 13.05
CA VAL A 33 15.30 -4.88 12.06
C VAL A 33 16.47 -5.04 11.12
N GLU A 34 16.23 -5.58 9.92
CA GLU A 34 17.24 -5.78 8.90
C GLU A 34 16.92 -4.92 7.67
N ILE A 35 17.93 -4.19 7.21
CA ILE A 35 17.85 -3.39 5.98
C ILE A 35 18.63 -4.11 4.91
N LEU A 36 17.94 -4.48 3.84
CA LEU A 36 18.53 -5.12 2.67
C LEU A 36 18.85 -4.09 1.59
N SER A 37 20.00 -4.26 0.93
CA SER A 37 20.41 -3.46 -0.22
C SER A 37 20.55 -4.41 -1.42
N LEU A 38 19.57 -4.37 -2.32
CA LEU A 38 19.39 -5.35 -3.40
C LEU A 38 19.80 -4.74 -4.74
N THR A 39 20.82 -5.29 -5.37
CA THR A 39 21.36 -4.80 -6.65
C THR A 39 21.03 -5.73 -7.82
N ASP A 40 20.68 -6.97 -7.55
CA ASP A 40 20.36 -7.99 -8.53
C ASP A 40 18.86 -8.15 -8.73
N GLN A 41 18.42 -8.32 -9.97
CA GLN A 41 17.01 -8.47 -10.34
C GLN A 41 16.35 -9.71 -9.69
N LYS A 42 17.12 -10.78 -9.51
CA LYS A 42 16.63 -12.00 -8.87
C LYS A 42 16.36 -11.78 -7.39
N ASP A 43 17.23 -11.02 -6.72
CA ASP A 43 17.06 -10.70 -5.31
C ASP A 43 15.86 -9.76 -5.11
N ILE A 44 15.65 -8.79 -6.01
CA ILE A 44 14.46 -7.93 -6.00
C ILE A 44 13.19 -8.76 -6.24
N TRP A 45 13.22 -9.68 -7.20
CA TRP A 45 12.12 -10.61 -7.45
C TRP A 45 11.80 -11.46 -6.21
N ASN A 46 12.85 -12.04 -5.58
CA ASN A 46 12.72 -12.81 -4.35
C ASN A 46 12.14 -11.99 -3.20
N ALA A 47 12.57 -10.74 -3.04
CA ALA A 47 12.09 -9.86 -1.98
C ALA A 47 10.58 -9.60 -2.09
N ILE A 48 10.06 -9.46 -3.30
CA ILE A 48 8.61 -9.32 -3.54
C ILE A 48 7.88 -10.66 -3.34
N TYR A 49 8.43 -11.75 -3.87
CA TYR A 49 7.83 -13.08 -3.79
C TYR A 49 7.76 -13.61 -2.35
N LEU A 50 8.84 -13.46 -1.59
CA LEU A 50 8.96 -13.92 -0.20
C LEU A 50 8.36 -12.95 0.81
N LEU A 51 7.73 -11.85 0.37
CA LEU A 51 7.12 -10.84 1.23
C LEU A 51 8.12 -10.10 2.15
N GLN A 52 9.40 -10.01 1.78
CA GLN A 52 10.37 -9.16 2.45
C GLN A 52 9.98 -7.68 2.30
N VAL A 53 9.42 -7.32 1.14
CA VAL A 53 8.62 -6.12 0.91
C VAL A 53 7.19 -6.54 0.57
N ARG A 54 6.19 -5.97 1.24
CA ARG A 54 4.78 -6.33 1.12
C ARG A 54 3.87 -5.10 1.28
N GLY A 55 2.57 -5.29 0.98
CA GLY A 55 1.59 -4.20 0.91
C GLY A 55 1.51 -3.65 -0.51
N ALA A 56 0.29 -3.43 -0.99
CA ALA A 56 0.06 -3.08 -2.38
C ALA A 56 0.87 -1.84 -2.83
N PRO A 57 0.90 -0.70 -2.09
CA PRO A 57 1.69 0.46 -2.49
C PRO A 57 3.20 0.20 -2.46
N ALA A 58 3.73 -0.38 -1.38
CA ALA A 58 5.17 -0.63 -1.23
C ALA A 58 5.73 -1.55 -2.32
N ILE A 59 4.95 -2.58 -2.73
CA ILE A 59 5.31 -3.46 -3.84
C ILE A 59 5.37 -2.68 -5.16
N GLY A 60 4.44 -1.75 -5.40
CA GLY A 60 4.45 -0.90 -6.60
C GLY A 60 5.69 -0.01 -6.66
N VAL A 61 6.07 0.61 -5.56
CA VAL A 61 7.29 1.43 -5.46
C VAL A 61 8.55 0.58 -5.65
N ALA A 62 8.62 -0.59 -5.01
CA ALA A 62 9.73 -1.53 -5.18
C ALA A 62 9.87 -1.99 -6.64
N ALA A 63 8.75 -2.22 -7.33
CA ALA A 63 8.74 -2.59 -8.74
C ALA A 63 9.23 -1.45 -9.64
N GLY A 64 8.78 -0.22 -9.39
CA GLY A 64 9.24 0.97 -10.11
C GLY A 64 10.76 1.15 -10.01
N PHE A 65 11.29 1.09 -8.79
CA PHE A 65 12.75 1.15 -8.58
C PHE A 65 13.46 -0.08 -9.18
N GLY A 66 12.90 -1.27 -9.00
CA GLY A 66 13.51 -2.51 -9.51
C GLY A 66 13.65 -2.52 -11.03
N VAL A 67 12.62 -2.11 -11.77
CA VAL A 67 12.70 -2.07 -13.25
C VAL A 67 13.60 -0.93 -13.74
N TYR A 68 13.65 0.21 -13.01
CA TYR A 68 14.63 1.27 -13.29
C TYR A 68 16.06 0.75 -13.11
N LEU A 69 16.35 0.06 -12.01
CA LEU A 69 17.68 -0.52 -11.77
C LEU A 69 18.08 -1.55 -12.85
N ALA A 70 17.13 -2.34 -13.34
CA ALA A 70 17.36 -3.20 -14.49
C ALA A 70 17.70 -2.38 -15.74
N ALA A 71 16.90 -1.35 -16.04
CA ALA A 71 17.13 -0.48 -17.18
C ALA A 71 18.50 0.20 -17.13
N LYS A 72 18.95 0.60 -15.94
CA LYS A 72 20.27 1.22 -15.70
C LYS A 72 21.41 0.30 -16.14
N GLN A 73 21.26 -1.01 -15.99
CA GLN A 73 22.27 -2.02 -16.34
C GLN A 73 22.26 -2.41 -17.82
N ILE A 74 21.19 -2.14 -18.57
CA ILE A 74 21.09 -2.49 -19.99
C ILE A 74 22.15 -1.73 -20.79
N GLN A 75 22.94 -2.46 -21.58
CA GLN A 75 23.89 -1.92 -22.55
C GLN A 75 23.23 -1.93 -23.94
N ALA A 76 22.86 -0.77 -24.43
CA ALA A 76 22.23 -0.58 -25.74
C ALA A 76 22.46 0.84 -26.20
N ASP A 77 22.61 1.01 -27.51
CA ASP A 77 22.80 2.33 -28.14
C ASP A 77 21.50 2.84 -28.79
N THR A 78 20.60 1.91 -29.12
CA THR A 78 19.34 2.21 -29.80
C THR A 78 18.11 1.78 -28.99
N TRP A 79 16.96 2.38 -29.28
CA TRP A 79 15.68 2.01 -28.69
C TRP A 79 15.31 0.54 -29.02
N ASP A 80 15.58 0.09 -30.26
CA ASP A 80 15.27 -1.27 -30.71
C ASP A 80 16.09 -2.34 -29.97
N GLU A 81 17.29 -2.01 -29.48
CA GLU A 81 18.11 -2.87 -28.64
C GLU A 81 17.72 -2.78 -27.16
N PHE A 82 17.34 -1.59 -26.70
CA PHE A 82 17.00 -1.30 -25.31
C PHE A 82 15.64 -1.90 -24.91
N TYR A 83 14.59 -1.62 -25.71
CA TYR A 83 13.23 -1.93 -25.31
C TYR A 83 12.95 -3.43 -25.10
N PRO A 84 13.42 -4.37 -25.94
CA PRO A 84 13.22 -5.79 -25.69
C PRO A 84 13.84 -6.26 -24.37
N GLN A 85 15.00 -5.74 -23.99
CA GLN A 85 15.68 -6.08 -22.73
C GLN A 85 14.93 -5.48 -21.54
N PHE A 86 14.49 -4.23 -21.64
CA PHE A 86 13.66 -3.57 -20.64
C PHE A 86 12.35 -4.33 -20.42
N LYS A 87 11.68 -4.70 -21.51
CA LYS A 87 10.43 -5.47 -21.45
C LYS A 87 10.63 -6.83 -20.78
N ALA A 88 11.70 -7.53 -21.09
CA ALA A 88 12.03 -8.81 -20.46
C ALA A 88 12.23 -8.64 -18.94
N ALA A 89 12.96 -7.61 -18.51
CA ALA A 89 13.14 -7.31 -17.08
C ALA A 89 11.82 -6.95 -16.38
N LYS A 90 10.98 -6.16 -17.03
CA LYS A 90 9.62 -5.84 -16.55
C LYS A 90 8.78 -7.09 -16.37
N ASP A 91 8.71 -7.94 -17.42
CA ASP A 91 7.90 -9.16 -17.40
C ASP A 91 8.42 -10.15 -16.33
N TYR A 92 9.75 -10.22 -16.15
CA TYR A 92 10.37 -11.01 -15.09
C TYR A 92 9.92 -10.54 -13.70
N LEU A 93 10.02 -9.24 -13.38
CA LEU A 93 9.58 -8.71 -12.09
C LEU A 93 8.07 -8.91 -11.88
N ASN A 94 7.26 -8.73 -12.94
CA ASN A 94 5.82 -8.93 -12.88
C ASN A 94 5.43 -10.37 -12.51
N SER A 95 6.25 -11.34 -12.87
CA SER A 95 6.02 -12.77 -12.56
C SER A 95 6.16 -13.10 -11.07
N SER A 96 6.74 -12.21 -10.27
CA SER A 96 6.90 -12.46 -8.82
C SER A 96 5.58 -12.59 -8.08
N ARG A 97 4.58 -11.77 -8.45
CA ARG A 97 3.22 -11.83 -7.90
C ARG A 97 2.18 -11.40 -8.94
N PRO A 98 1.78 -12.30 -9.85
CA PRO A 98 0.91 -11.98 -11.00
C PRO A 98 -0.46 -11.38 -10.62
N THR A 99 -0.94 -11.64 -9.40
CA THR A 99 -2.22 -11.12 -8.89
C THR A 99 -2.10 -9.76 -8.19
N ALA A 100 -0.87 -9.26 -7.98
CA ALA A 100 -0.64 -7.99 -7.30
C ALA A 100 -0.85 -6.81 -8.27
N VAL A 101 -2.00 -6.16 -8.18
CA VAL A 101 -2.41 -5.09 -9.09
C VAL A 101 -1.42 -3.93 -9.13
N ASN A 102 -0.95 -3.49 -7.97
CA ASN A 102 -0.02 -2.34 -7.90
C ASN A 102 1.37 -2.67 -8.47
N LEU A 103 1.79 -3.94 -8.43
CA LEU A 103 3.01 -4.39 -9.10
C LEU A 103 2.91 -4.13 -10.61
N SER A 104 1.88 -4.71 -11.23
CA SER A 104 1.64 -4.56 -12.67
C SER A 104 1.38 -3.11 -13.07
N TRP A 105 0.65 -2.35 -12.25
CA TRP A 105 0.38 -0.93 -12.49
C TRP A 105 1.68 -0.12 -12.55
N ALA A 106 2.56 -0.25 -11.56
CA ALA A 106 3.82 0.48 -11.54
C ALA A 106 4.72 0.10 -12.73
N LEU A 107 4.83 -1.19 -13.01
CA LEU A 107 5.62 -1.69 -14.14
C LEU A 107 5.07 -1.22 -15.50
N ASN A 108 3.75 -1.19 -15.67
CA ASN A 108 3.11 -0.66 -16.89
C ASN A 108 3.31 0.85 -17.02
N ARG A 109 3.25 1.59 -15.93
CA ARG A 109 3.53 3.02 -15.90
C ARG A 109 4.98 3.31 -16.31
N MET A 110 5.94 2.52 -15.83
CA MET A 110 7.34 2.63 -16.24
C MET A 110 7.54 2.28 -17.73
N GLU A 111 6.86 1.25 -18.23
CA GLU A 111 6.90 0.91 -19.66
C GLU A 111 6.31 2.02 -20.54
N GLN A 112 5.22 2.66 -20.09
CA GLN A 112 4.60 3.75 -20.83
C GLN A 112 5.58 4.92 -21.05
N VAL A 113 6.44 5.23 -20.07
CA VAL A 113 7.51 6.23 -20.23
C VAL A 113 8.42 5.89 -21.41
N VAL A 114 8.83 4.62 -21.55
CA VAL A 114 9.68 4.17 -22.66
C VAL A 114 8.93 4.26 -23.99
N LEU A 115 7.66 3.84 -24.01
CA LEU A 115 6.84 3.84 -25.22
C LEU A 115 6.53 5.25 -25.74
N ASP A 116 6.32 6.21 -24.84
CA ASP A 116 5.99 7.59 -25.18
C ASP A 116 7.23 8.40 -25.62
N ASN A 117 8.44 7.89 -25.38
CA ASN A 117 9.71 8.58 -25.63
C ASN A 117 10.65 7.79 -26.56
N ARG A 118 10.11 7.14 -27.57
CA ARG A 118 10.89 6.31 -28.54
C ARG A 118 11.93 7.08 -29.34
N ASP A 119 11.75 8.37 -29.47
CA ASP A 119 12.63 9.29 -30.15
C ASP A 119 13.86 9.72 -29.34
N LYS A 120 13.88 9.37 -28.06
CA LYS A 120 14.96 9.72 -27.13
C LYS A 120 16.12 8.71 -27.20
N SER A 121 17.32 9.20 -26.88
CA SER A 121 18.48 8.36 -26.66
C SER A 121 18.32 7.46 -25.44
N VAL A 122 19.04 6.33 -25.42
CA VAL A 122 18.99 5.41 -24.27
C VAL A 122 19.39 6.07 -22.95
N PRO A 123 20.41 6.93 -22.87
CA PRO A 123 20.69 7.69 -21.64
C PRO A 123 19.52 8.58 -21.19
N GLU A 124 18.84 9.27 -22.12
CA GLU A 124 17.65 10.07 -21.78
C GLU A 124 16.49 9.21 -21.29
N LEU A 125 16.27 8.02 -21.90
CA LEU A 125 15.26 7.09 -21.43
C LEU A 125 15.53 6.60 -20.00
N LYS A 126 16.79 6.31 -19.66
CA LYS A 126 17.19 5.93 -18.29
C LYS A 126 16.94 7.04 -17.29
N GLU A 127 17.24 8.29 -17.67
CA GLU A 127 16.95 9.46 -16.83
C GLU A 127 15.45 9.68 -16.61
N LEU A 128 14.63 9.47 -17.64
CA LEU A 128 13.18 9.55 -17.53
C LEU A 128 12.63 8.44 -16.62
N LEU A 129 13.15 7.22 -16.74
CA LEU A 129 12.79 6.10 -15.88
C LEU A 129 13.20 6.35 -14.42
N HIS A 130 14.36 6.95 -14.17
CA HIS A 130 14.75 7.39 -12.84
C HIS A 130 13.72 8.35 -12.24
N LYS A 131 13.43 9.42 -12.95
CA LYS A 131 12.45 10.44 -12.51
C LYS A 131 11.07 9.83 -12.24
N GLU A 132 10.62 8.94 -13.12
CA GLU A 132 9.32 8.31 -12.96
C GLU A 132 9.27 7.36 -11.75
N SER A 133 10.34 6.59 -11.51
CA SER A 133 10.42 5.71 -10.34
C SER A 133 10.40 6.49 -9.02
N VAL A 134 11.06 7.64 -8.97
CA VAL A 134 10.99 8.56 -7.82
C VAL A 134 9.60 9.17 -7.69
N ALA A 135 8.98 9.57 -8.82
CA ALA A 135 7.62 10.12 -8.81
C ALA A 135 6.59 9.12 -8.27
N ILE A 136 6.72 7.82 -8.58
CA ILE A 136 5.85 6.77 -8.01
C ILE A 136 5.96 6.75 -6.48
N LYS A 137 7.17 6.83 -5.92
CA LYS A 137 7.38 6.90 -4.46
C LYS A 137 6.77 8.17 -3.87
N ASP A 138 7.06 9.33 -4.45
CA ASP A 138 6.61 10.62 -3.94
C ASP A 138 5.08 10.75 -3.96
N GLU A 139 4.44 10.21 -5.00
CA GLU A 139 2.99 10.14 -5.09
C GLU A 139 2.40 9.22 -4.02
N ASP A 140 3.04 8.09 -3.74
CA ASP A 140 2.61 7.20 -2.65
C ASP A 140 2.65 7.90 -1.29
N VAL A 141 3.75 8.58 -0.99
CA VAL A 141 3.89 9.37 0.25
C VAL A 141 2.81 10.46 0.34
N TRP A 142 2.56 11.18 -0.76
CA TRP A 142 1.53 12.20 -0.82
C TRP A 142 0.13 11.62 -0.60
N MET A 143 -0.22 10.53 -1.30
CA MET A 143 -1.52 9.86 -1.14
C MET A 143 -1.74 9.41 0.29
N CYS A 144 -0.76 8.73 0.89
CA CYS A 144 -0.83 8.25 2.26
C CYS A 144 -1.02 9.40 3.26
N ARG A 145 -0.32 10.52 3.07
CA ARG A 145 -0.49 11.70 3.91
C ARG A 145 -1.90 12.29 3.78
N GLN A 146 -2.42 12.42 2.55
CA GLN A 146 -3.79 12.96 2.35
C GLN A 146 -4.85 12.04 2.98
N ILE A 147 -4.72 10.72 2.80
CA ILE A 147 -5.60 9.75 3.47
C ILE A 147 -5.53 9.92 4.99
N GLY A 148 -4.33 10.12 5.52
CA GLY A 148 -4.12 10.39 6.94
C GLY A 148 -4.81 11.68 7.41
N GLU A 149 -4.71 12.77 6.64
CA GLU A 149 -5.37 14.05 6.95
C GLU A 149 -6.89 13.90 6.99
N TYR A 150 -7.47 13.27 5.97
CA TYR A 150 -8.91 13.03 5.96
C TYR A 150 -9.34 12.06 7.06
N GLY A 151 -8.60 10.97 7.28
CA GLY A 151 -8.89 9.99 8.32
C GLY A 151 -8.80 10.57 9.71
N LEU A 152 -7.87 11.51 9.97
CA LEU A 152 -7.72 12.18 11.25
C LEU A 152 -8.95 13.03 11.62
N THR A 153 -9.73 13.49 10.64
CA THR A 153 -10.99 14.20 10.90
C THR A 153 -12.09 13.31 11.48
N LEU A 154 -11.92 11.99 11.46
CA LEU A 154 -12.90 11.00 11.92
C LEU A 154 -12.69 10.55 13.36
N ILE A 155 -11.58 10.91 13.96
CA ILE A 155 -11.17 10.51 15.30
C ILE A 155 -10.69 11.73 16.09
N LYS A 156 -10.62 11.59 17.40
CA LYS A 156 -10.17 12.65 18.31
C LYS A 156 -9.17 12.12 19.33
N ASP A 157 -8.50 13.04 20.01
CA ASP A 157 -7.57 12.71 21.08
C ASP A 157 -8.21 11.81 22.14
N GLY A 158 -7.52 10.76 22.53
CA GLY A 158 -7.96 9.75 23.49
C GLY A 158 -8.81 8.60 22.92
N ASP A 159 -9.18 8.63 21.64
CA ASP A 159 -9.98 7.56 21.04
C ASP A 159 -9.26 6.22 21.03
N GLY A 160 -10.06 5.14 21.16
CA GLY A 160 -9.65 3.77 20.92
C GLY A 160 -9.95 3.38 19.48
N ILE A 161 -8.95 2.86 18.78
CA ILE A 161 -9.06 2.48 17.37
C ILE A 161 -8.70 1.02 17.21
N LEU A 162 -9.58 0.24 16.57
CA LEU A 162 -9.29 -1.14 16.19
C LEU A 162 -8.84 -1.18 14.74
N THR A 163 -7.80 -1.96 14.48
CA THR A 163 -7.30 -2.21 13.12
C THR A 163 -7.08 -3.70 12.88
N HIS A 164 -7.18 -4.10 11.61
CA HIS A 164 -7.00 -5.47 11.15
C HIS A 164 -5.97 -5.52 10.03
N CYS A 165 -5.08 -6.51 10.05
CA CYS A 165 -3.94 -6.64 9.17
C CYS A 165 -2.86 -5.54 9.42
N ASN A 166 -2.13 -5.16 8.39
CA ASN A 166 -1.19 -4.05 8.42
C ASN A 166 -1.36 -3.17 7.18
N ALA A 167 -1.97 -2.02 7.39
CA ALA A 167 -2.10 -0.94 6.43
C ALA A 167 -1.42 0.33 6.97
N GLY A 168 -0.24 0.14 7.56
CA GLY A 168 0.63 1.18 8.09
C GLY A 168 1.80 1.50 7.15
N GLN A 169 2.82 2.17 7.69
CA GLN A 169 4.01 2.58 6.96
C GLN A 169 4.71 1.40 6.28
N LEU A 170 4.75 0.23 6.93
CA LEU A 170 5.37 -0.97 6.36
C LEU A 170 4.67 -1.50 5.09
N ALA A 171 3.44 -1.06 4.82
CA ALA A 171 2.71 -1.41 3.61
C ALA A 171 2.84 -0.37 2.49
N THR A 172 3.50 0.75 2.74
CA THR A 172 3.63 1.92 1.85
C THR A 172 5.06 2.46 1.92
N SER A 173 5.32 3.60 1.27
CA SER A 173 6.61 4.30 1.42
C SER A 173 6.69 5.10 2.71
N LYS A 174 5.56 5.66 3.18
CA LYS A 174 5.48 6.43 4.43
C LYS A 174 4.02 6.58 4.89
N TYR A 175 3.80 6.68 6.20
CA TYR A 175 2.52 6.86 6.90
C TYR A 175 1.57 5.65 6.87
N GLY A 176 1.51 4.89 5.79
CA GLY A 176 0.46 3.90 5.60
C GLY A 176 -0.86 4.50 5.11
N THR A 177 -1.93 3.71 5.14
CA THR A 177 -3.28 4.16 4.83
C THR A 177 -4.16 4.17 6.08
N ALA A 178 -4.53 2.99 6.61
CA ALA A 178 -5.37 2.92 7.81
C ALA A 178 -4.68 3.43 9.09
N LEU A 179 -3.36 3.29 9.19
CA LEU A 179 -2.59 3.79 10.34
C LEU A 179 -2.08 5.23 10.13
N ALA A 180 -2.18 5.80 8.92
CA ALA A 180 -1.75 7.16 8.65
C ALA A 180 -2.42 8.23 9.54
N PRO A 181 -3.72 8.18 9.84
CA PRO A 181 -4.34 9.12 10.77
C PRO A 181 -3.72 9.09 12.16
N ILE A 182 -3.31 7.91 12.62
CA ILE A 182 -2.72 7.72 13.94
C ILE A 182 -1.31 8.31 13.98
N HIS A 183 -0.46 8.01 12.97
CA HIS A 183 0.86 8.60 12.83
C HIS A 183 0.82 10.12 12.76
N LEU A 184 -0.06 10.70 11.91
CA LEU A 184 -0.22 12.15 11.81
C LEU A 184 -0.75 12.78 13.11
N GLY A 185 -1.68 12.12 13.78
CA GLY A 185 -2.19 12.57 15.08
C GLY A 185 -1.06 12.58 16.12
N ARG A 186 -0.21 11.56 16.15
CA ARG A 186 0.98 11.51 17.01
C ARG A 186 1.97 12.64 16.72
N GLU A 187 2.25 12.92 15.45
CA GLU A 187 3.08 14.08 15.07
C GLU A 187 2.52 15.41 15.60
N ARG A 188 1.20 15.47 15.84
CA ARG A 188 0.47 16.65 16.38
C ARG A 188 0.24 16.61 17.88
N GLY A 189 0.82 15.63 18.57
CA GLY A 189 0.70 15.49 20.01
C GLY A 189 -0.58 14.83 20.51
N MET A 190 -1.39 14.25 19.62
CA MET A 190 -2.57 13.47 19.99
C MET A 190 -2.18 12.09 20.53
N ASN A 191 -3.00 11.54 21.39
CA ASN A 191 -2.83 10.21 21.97
C ASN A 191 -3.99 9.31 21.56
N PHE A 192 -3.68 8.06 21.27
CA PHE A 192 -4.65 7.04 20.89
C PHE A 192 -4.37 5.74 21.62
N ARG A 193 -5.41 4.93 21.77
CA ARG A 193 -5.29 3.51 22.15
C ARG A 193 -5.58 2.68 20.92
N VAL A 194 -4.66 1.83 20.51
CA VAL A 194 -4.82 1.03 19.29
C VAL A 194 -4.92 -0.44 19.66
N TYR A 195 -5.96 -1.08 19.18
CA TYR A 195 -6.18 -2.52 19.28
C TYR A 195 -5.87 -3.13 17.92
N THR A 196 -4.87 -4.01 17.87
CA THR A 196 -4.49 -4.68 16.64
C THR A 196 -4.93 -6.12 16.69
N ASP A 197 -5.87 -6.52 15.81
CA ASP A 197 -6.13 -7.93 15.58
C ASP A 197 -4.83 -8.62 15.14
N GLU A 198 -4.52 -9.80 15.71
CA GLU A 198 -3.29 -10.53 15.32
C GLU A 198 -3.25 -10.85 13.83
N THR A 199 -4.40 -11.04 13.21
CA THR A 199 -4.61 -11.30 11.77
C THR A 199 -4.03 -12.65 11.34
N ARG A 200 -4.70 -13.74 11.75
CA ARG A 200 -4.36 -15.08 11.28
C ARG A 200 -4.63 -15.21 9.77
N PRO A 201 -3.86 -16.07 9.04
CA PRO A 201 -2.75 -16.89 9.55
C PRO A 201 -1.39 -16.19 9.56
N LEU A 202 -1.17 -15.09 8.80
CA LEU A 202 0.16 -14.48 8.61
C LEU A 202 0.59 -13.50 9.70
N LEU A 203 -0.27 -13.20 10.66
CA LEU A 203 -0.01 -12.38 11.85
C LEU A 203 0.49 -10.96 11.55
N GLN A 204 0.01 -10.32 10.49
CA GLN A 204 0.42 -8.96 10.12
C GLN A 204 0.07 -7.94 11.21
N GLY A 205 -1.08 -8.09 11.88
CA GLY A 205 -1.47 -7.20 12.96
C GLY A 205 -0.55 -7.33 14.17
N ALA A 206 -0.26 -8.57 14.60
CA ALA A 206 0.62 -8.83 15.73
C ALA A 206 2.08 -8.47 15.45
N ARG A 207 2.58 -8.77 14.25
CA ARG A 207 4.00 -8.63 13.91
C ARG A 207 4.35 -7.24 13.40
N LEU A 208 3.49 -6.63 12.62
CA LEU A 208 3.79 -5.41 11.87
C LEU A 208 3.03 -4.21 12.43
N SER A 209 1.69 -4.24 12.53
CA SER A 209 0.95 -3.10 13.06
C SER A 209 1.29 -2.79 14.50
N ALA A 210 1.40 -3.82 15.36
CA ALA A 210 1.81 -3.61 16.73
C ALA A 210 3.25 -3.07 16.84
N PHE A 211 4.15 -3.56 16.00
CA PHE A 211 5.54 -3.05 15.92
C PHE A 211 5.56 -1.55 15.55
N GLU A 212 4.82 -1.14 14.50
CA GLU A 212 4.77 0.25 14.06
C GLU A 212 4.21 1.17 15.16
N MET A 213 3.07 0.79 15.71
CA MET A 213 2.38 1.59 16.72
C MET A 213 3.20 1.74 17.99
N GLN A 214 3.81 0.64 18.47
CA GLN A 214 4.69 0.67 19.63
C GLN A 214 5.95 1.52 19.38
N ALA A 215 6.57 1.38 18.21
CA ALA A 215 7.74 2.16 17.83
C ALA A 215 7.44 3.68 17.71
N ASP A 216 6.18 4.03 17.43
CA ASP A 216 5.72 5.42 17.38
C ASP A 216 5.18 5.93 18.74
N GLY A 217 5.30 5.13 19.80
CA GLY A 217 4.89 5.48 21.15
C GLY A 217 3.37 5.52 21.36
N VAL A 218 2.63 4.77 20.56
CA VAL A 218 1.17 4.61 20.69
C VAL A 218 0.86 3.53 21.73
N ASP A 219 -0.11 3.77 22.61
CA ASP A 219 -0.66 2.77 23.53
C ASP A 219 -1.35 1.65 22.72
N THR A 220 -0.67 0.51 22.61
CA THR A 220 -1.02 -0.55 21.68
C THR A 220 -1.29 -1.86 22.40
N THR A 221 -2.42 -2.47 22.09
CA THR A 221 -2.82 -3.80 22.60
C THR A 221 -3.03 -4.76 21.42
N VAL A 222 -2.27 -5.84 21.39
CA VAL A 222 -2.51 -6.96 20.46
C VAL A 222 -3.63 -7.83 21.01
N ILE A 223 -4.56 -8.22 20.16
CA ILE A 223 -5.65 -9.14 20.49
C ILE A 223 -5.70 -10.26 19.47
N CYS A 224 -6.20 -11.45 19.89
CA CYS A 224 -6.56 -12.48 18.92
C CYS A 224 -7.77 -12.00 18.11
N ASP A 225 -7.89 -12.44 16.86
CA ASP A 225 -8.95 -11.99 15.93
C ASP A 225 -10.36 -12.16 16.51
N ASN A 226 -10.59 -13.21 17.28
CA ASN A 226 -11.87 -13.48 17.93
C ASN A 226 -12.17 -12.60 19.16
N MET A 227 -11.21 -11.77 19.61
CA MET A 227 -11.38 -10.87 20.76
C MET A 227 -11.90 -9.47 20.35
N ALA A 228 -11.99 -9.16 19.06
CA ALA A 228 -12.54 -7.88 18.57
C ALA A 228 -13.94 -7.60 19.16
N SER A 229 -14.80 -8.61 19.22
CA SER A 229 -16.11 -8.51 19.85
C SER A 229 -16.04 -8.05 21.31
N GLN A 230 -15.09 -8.57 22.09
CA GLN A 230 -14.99 -8.27 23.51
C GLN A 230 -14.52 -6.83 23.77
N VAL A 231 -13.52 -6.35 23.01
CA VAL A 231 -13.02 -4.96 23.17
C VAL A 231 -14.06 -3.93 22.71
N MET A 232 -14.83 -4.24 21.67
CA MET A 232 -15.97 -3.44 21.23
C MET A 232 -17.07 -3.39 22.28
N LYS A 233 -17.45 -4.55 22.84
CA LYS A 233 -18.45 -4.66 23.91
C LYS A 233 -18.07 -3.87 25.16
N ASN A 234 -16.78 -3.81 25.49
CA ASN A 234 -16.27 -3.06 26.63
C ASN A 234 -16.31 -1.52 26.39
N GLY A 235 -16.68 -1.05 25.20
CA GLY A 235 -16.68 0.37 24.86
C GLY A 235 -15.27 0.97 24.71
N TRP A 236 -14.28 0.15 24.42
CA TRP A 236 -12.90 0.59 24.29
C TRP A 236 -12.55 1.08 22.87
N VAL A 237 -13.39 0.75 21.90
CA VAL A 237 -13.20 1.08 20.48
C VAL A 237 -14.20 2.17 20.06
N ASN A 238 -13.68 3.27 19.53
CA ASN A 238 -14.47 4.40 19.02
C ASN A 238 -14.61 4.38 17.50
N ALA A 239 -13.64 3.78 16.80
CA ALA A 239 -13.66 3.60 15.36
C ALA A 239 -12.85 2.36 14.96
N VAL A 240 -13.20 1.78 13.82
CA VAL A 240 -12.41 0.74 13.17
C VAL A 240 -11.81 1.31 11.90
N PHE A 241 -10.50 1.20 11.75
CA PHE A 241 -9.75 1.63 10.56
C PHE A 241 -9.04 0.43 9.93
N VAL A 242 -9.40 0.09 8.70
CA VAL A 242 -8.76 -0.98 7.93
C VAL A 242 -8.30 -0.46 6.57
N GLY A 243 -7.27 -1.09 6.02
CA GLY A 243 -6.89 -0.87 4.63
C GLY A 243 -7.81 -1.56 3.65
N CYS A 244 -7.42 -1.56 2.38
CA CYS A 244 -8.09 -2.36 1.35
C CYS A 244 -7.08 -2.86 0.32
N ASP A 245 -7.33 -4.04 -0.20
CA ASP A 245 -6.63 -4.57 -1.36
C ASP A 245 -7.36 -4.17 -2.65
N ARG A 246 -8.71 -4.10 -2.60
CA ARG A 246 -9.55 -3.62 -3.69
C ARG A 246 -10.90 -3.15 -3.20
N VAL A 247 -11.45 -2.13 -3.85
CA VAL A 247 -12.82 -1.66 -3.62
C VAL A 247 -13.59 -1.71 -4.95
N ALA A 248 -14.78 -2.30 -4.94
CA ALA A 248 -15.68 -2.34 -6.09
C ALA A 248 -16.48 -1.03 -6.24
N ALA A 249 -17.10 -0.82 -7.40
CA ALA A 249 -17.87 0.38 -7.70
C ALA A 249 -19.07 0.63 -6.77
N ASN A 250 -19.63 -0.42 -6.18
CA ASN A 250 -20.70 -0.31 -5.19
C ASN A 250 -20.20 0.00 -3.77
N GLY A 251 -18.87 0.06 -3.55
CA GLY A 251 -18.25 0.32 -2.26
C GLY A 251 -17.92 -0.92 -1.42
N ASP A 252 -18.20 -2.13 -1.90
CA ASP A 252 -17.72 -3.34 -1.23
C ASP A 252 -16.20 -3.36 -1.20
N ALA A 253 -15.62 -3.61 -0.03
CA ALA A 253 -14.18 -3.52 0.16
C ALA A 253 -13.56 -4.89 0.44
N CYS A 254 -12.71 -5.35 -0.47
CA CYS A 254 -11.88 -6.53 -0.29
C CYS A 254 -10.64 -6.18 0.54
N ASN A 255 -10.39 -6.92 1.60
CA ASN A 255 -9.21 -6.77 2.45
C ASN A 255 -8.83 -8.11 3.07
N LYS A 256 -7.79 -8.14 3.88
CA LYS A 256 -7.29 -9.34 4.54
C LYS A 256 -8.42 -10.13 5.22
N ILE A 257 -8.37 -11.45 5.06
CA ILE A 257 -9.32 -12.39 5.69
C ILE A 257 -9.56 -12.03 7.16
N GLY A 258 -10.82 -11.98 7.58
CA GLY A 258 -11.30 -11.53 8.89
C GLY A 258 -11.92 -10.14 8.89
N THR A 259 -11.68 -9.33 7.87
CA THR A 259 -12.22 -7.96 7.75
C THR A 259 -13.74 -7.94 7.77
N SER A 260 -14.39 -8.88 7.08
CA SER A 260 -15.87 -9.01 7.07
C SER A 260 -16.43 -9.22 8.48
N GLY A 261 -15.80 -10.10 9.26
CA GLY A 261 -16.19 -10.36 10.65
C GLY A 261 -16.08 -9.11 11.53
N VAL A 262 -15.00 -8.36 11.41
CA VAL A 262 -14.80 -7.09 12.14
C VAL A 262 -15.84 -6.05 11.74
N ALA A 263 -16.17 -5.92 10.45
CA ALA A 263 -17.19 -5.00 9.96
C ALA A 263 -18.58 -5.31 10.51
N ILE A 264 -18.97 -6.61 10.54
CA ILE A 264 -20.22 -7.08 11.14
C ILE A 264 -20.27 -6.75 12.65
N LEU A 265 -19.19 -7.03 13.37
CA LEU A 265 -19.11 -6.71 14.81
C LEU A 265 -19.20 -5.21 15.06
N ALA A 266 -18.49 -4.40 14.29
CA ALA A 266 -18.56 -2.93 14.39
C ALA A 266 -19.99 -2.44 14.17
N LYS A 267 -20.70 -2.94 13.16
CA LYS A 267 -22.11 -2.62 12.93
C LYS A 267 -23.00 -3.02 14.10
N TYR A 268 -22.82 -4.22 14.63
CA TYR A 268 -23.59 -4.71 15.77
C TYR A 268 -23.43 -3.86 17.03
N TYR A 269 -22.19 -3.38 17.29
CA TYR A 269 -21.90 -2.53 18.45
C TYR A 269 -22.08 -1.03 18.18
N GLY A 270 -22.51 -0.62 16.98
CA GLY A 270 -22.73 0.78 16.62
C GLY A 270 -21.42 1.58 16.46
N ILE A 271 -20.31 0.92 16.17
CA ILE A 271 -19.01 1.52 15.99
C ILE A 271 -18.80 1.79 14.50
N PRO A 272 -18.40 3.01 14.09
CA PRO A 272 -18.14 3.31 12.68
C PRO A 272 -16.94 2.51 12.16
N PHE A 273 -17.14 1.85 11.02
CA PHE A 273 -16.12 1.09 10.30
C PHE A 273 -15.71 1.85 9.04
N TYR A 274 -14.42 2.16 8.92
CA TYR A 274 -13.86 2.92 7.81
C TYR A 274 -12.83 2.10 7.05
N VAL A 275 -12.86 2.24 5.73
CA VAL A 275 -11.87 1.69 4.80
C VAL A 275 -10.98 2.82 4.30
N LEU A 276 -9.67 2.69 4.45
CA LEU A 276 -8.72 3.74 4.08
C LEU A 276 -7.75 3.20 3.02
N GLY A 277 -7.79 3.79 1.84
CA GLY A 277 -6.93 3.36 0.74
C GLY A 277 -6.92 4.37 -0.41
N PRO A 278 -5.85 4.36 -1.24
CA PRO A 278 -5.75 5.28 -2.36
C PRO A 278 -6.76 4.93 -3.46
N THR A 279 -7.11 5.93 -4.28
CA THR A 279 -8.02 5.71 -5.42
C THR A 279 -7.52 4.65 -6.40
N SER A 280 -6.22 4.34 -6.41
CA SER A 280 -5.64 3.27 -7.23
C SER A 280 -6.10 1.86 -6.83
N THR A 281 -6.64 1.68 -5.61
CA THR A 281 -7.23 0.41 -5.15
C THR A 281 -8.71 0.28 -5.48
N ILE A 282 -9.34 1.35 -5.96
CA ILE A 282 -10.76 1.36 -6.32
C ILE A 282 -10.92 1.02 -7.80
N ASP A 283 -11.62 -0.07 -8.08
CA ASP A 283 -11.86 -0.55 -9.45
C ASP A 283 -13.33 -0.31 -9.84
N MET A 284 -13.57 0.79 -10.55
CA MET A 284 -14.90 1.16 -11.01
C MET A 284 -15.46 0.24 -12.11
N SER A 285 -14.66 -0.67 -12.67
CA SER A 285 -15.11 -1.66 -13.66
C SER A 285 -15.70 -2.91 -13.01
N ILE A 286 -15.41 -3.16 -11.74
CA ILE A 286 -15.97 -4.27 -10.95
C ILE A 286 -17.23 -3.77 -10.24
N ALA A 287 -18.37 -4.39 -10.54
CA ALA A 287 -19.64 -3.91 -10.01
C ALA A 287 -19.79 -4.16 -8.51
N ARG A 288 -19.40 -5.34 -8.03
CA ARG A 288 -19.59 -5.83 -6.65
C ARG A 288 -18.36 -6.56 -6.15
N GLY A 289 -18.24 -6.66 -4.81
CA GLY A 289 -17.15 -7.39 -4.16
C GLY A 289 -17.07 -8.86 -4.60
N GLU A 290 -18.20 -9.53 -4.72
CA GLU A 290 -18.27 -10.94 -5.12
C GLU A 290 -17.70 -11.25 -6.52
N ASP A 291 -17.55 -10.23 -7.37
CA ASP A 291 -16.93 -10.35 -8.70
C ASP A 291 -15.38 -10.36 -8.62
N ILE A 292 -14.80 -10.11 -7.45
CA ILE A 292 -13.34 -10.11 -7.23
C ILE A 292 -12.88 -11.55 -6.93
N THR A 293 -11.94 -12.04 -7.73
CA THR A 293 -11.35 -13.37 -7.49
C THR A 293 -10.47 -13.36 -6.24
N ILE A 294 -10.76 -14.26 -5.29
CA ILE A 294 -10.00 -14.38 -4.04
C ILE A 294 -8.91 -15.44 -4.17
N GLU A 295 -7.68 -15.02 -3.85
CA GLU A 295 -6.50 -15.89 -3.79
C GLU A 295 -6.66 -16.94 -2.69
N GLN A 296 -6.43 -18.22 -3.03
CA GLN A 296 -6.32 -19.31 -2.04
C GLN A 296 -4.85 -19.50 -1.68
N ARG A 297 -4.57 -19.62 -0.39
CA ARG A 297 -3.23 -19.71 0.17
C ARG A 297 -2.90 -21.13 0.65
N PRO A 298 -1.60 -21.51 0.75
CA PRO A 298 -1.19 -22.81 1.27
C PRO A 298 -1.76 -23.12 2.65
N ALA A 299 -2.14 -24.39 2.84
CA ALA A 299 -2.71 -24.88 4.12
C ALA A 299 -1.71 -24.75 5.28
N GLU A 300 -0.43 -24.87 4.99
CA GLU A 300 0.67 -24.82 5.95
C GLU A 300 0.75 -23.47 6.68
N GLU A 301 0.29 -22.37 6.05
CA GLU A 301 0.18 -21.08 6.72
C GLU A 301 -0.75 -21.14 7.94
N VAL A 302 -1.81 -21.94 7.86
CA VAL A 302 -2.77 -22.15 8.95
C VAL A 302 -2.26 -23.16 9.98
N THR A 303 -1.67 -24.26 9.51
CA THR A 303 -1.42 -25.44 10.36
C THR A 303 -0.01 -25.50 10.94
N GLU A 304 0.97 -24.80 10.36
CA GLU A 304 2.39 -24.98 10.70
C GLU A 304 3.16 -23.68 10.94
N MET A 305 2.95 -22.66 10.12
CA MET A 305 3.85 -21.51 9.95
C MET A 305 4.41 -20.88 11.24
N TRP A 306 3.60 -20.80 12.32
CA TRP A 306 4.01 -20.15 13.57
C TRP A 306 4.16 -21.13 14.74
N TYR A 307 4.11 -22.43 14.46
CA TYR A 307 4.12 -23.46 15.48
C TYR A 307 5.36 -24.34 15.36
N LYS A 308 5.89 -24.78 16.50
CA LYS A 308 7.02 -25.72 16.54
C LYS A 308 6.65 -27.11 15.97
N ARG A 309 5.36 -27.42 15.94
CA ARG A 309 4.79 -28.68 15.41
C ARG A 309 3.50 -28.31 14.71
N ARG A 310 3.14 -29.12 13.71
CA ARG A 310 1.82 -29.06 13.10
C ARG A 310 0.74 -29.13 14.18
N MET A 311 -0.18 -28.15 14.19
CA MET A 311 -1.22 -28.06 15.22
C MET A 311 -2.54 -28.74 14.85
N ALA A 312 -2.73 -29.07 13.57
CA ALA A 312 -3.92 -29.75 13.08
C ALA A 312 -3.58 -31.20 12.68
N PRO A 313 -4.52 -32.16 12.80
CA PRO A 313 -4.30 -33.54 12.38
C PRO A 313 -3.88 -33.62 10.89
N GLU A 314 -3.05 -34.61 10.55
CA GLU A 314 -2.74 -34.90 9.15
C GLU A 314 -4.01 -35.26 8.38
N GLY A 315 -4.09 -34.84 7.11
CA GLY A 315 -5.22 -35.08 6.23
C GLY A 315 -6.48 -34.26 6.50
N VAL A 316 -6.50 -33.41 7.54
CA VAL A 316 -7.61 -32.47 7.73
C VAL A 316 -7.63 -31.42 6.59
N LYS A 317 -8.83 -31.15 6.07
CA LYS A 317 -9.00 -30.11 5.05
C LYS A 317 -8.82 -28.72 5.67
N VAL A 318 -8.14 -27.84 4.96
CA VAL A 318 -7.92 -26.46 5.35
C VAL A 318 -8.51 -25.54 4.29
N TYR A 319 -9.25 -24.52 4.74
CA TYR A 319 -9.73 -23.43 3.91
C TYR A 319 -8.96 -22.16 4.30
N ASN A 320 -8.19 -21.60 3.37
CA ASN A 320 -7.29 -20.49 3.62
C ASN A 320 -7.38 -19.42 2.50
N PRO A 321 -8.51 -18.69 2.39
CA PRO A 321 -8.60 -17.54 1.50
C PRO A 321 -7.74 -16.39 2.04
N ALA A 322 -7.06 -15.66 1.15
CA ALA A 322 -6.23 -14.53 1.55
C ALA A 322 -7.05 -13.33 2.02
N PHE A 323 -8.26 -13.16 1.49
CA PHE A 323 -9.11 -11.97 1.64
C PHE A 323 -10.56 -12.36 1.84
N ASP A 324 -11.33 -11.42 2.38
CA ASP A 324 -12.79 -11.42 2.39
C ASP A 324 -13.34 -10.02 2.09
N PHE A 325 -14.66 -9.85 2.11
CA PHE A 325 -15.31 -8.59 1.79
C PHE A 325 -16.04 -8.01 2.99
N ALA A 326 -15.85 -6.70 3.22
CA ALA A 326 -16.81 -5.91 3.97
C ALA A 326 -17.85 -5.38 2.98
N ASP A 327 -19.10 -5.75 3.17
CA ASP A 327 -20.21 -5.24 2.39
C ASP A 327 -20.35 -3.73 2.58
N ASN A 328 -20.68 -3.00 1.54
CA ASN A 328 -20.78 -1.54 1.57
C ASN A 328 -21.75 -1.01 2.65
N GLU A 329 -22.79 -1.77 2.99
CA GLU A 329 -23.75 -1.42 4.06
C GLU A 329 -23.13 -1.41 5.47
N LEU A 330 -21.99 -2.06 5.66
CA LEU A 330 -21.25 -2.10 6.92
C LEU A 330 -20.24 -0.96 7.03
N ILE A 331 -19.93 -0.29 5.91
CA ILE A 331 -18.88 0.71 5.80
C ILE A 331 -19.46 2.10 6.03
N ALA A 332 -18.94 2.82 7.02
CA ALA A 332 -19.35 4.18 7.34
C ALA A 332 -18.70 5.24 6.44
N GLY A 333 -17.59 4.92 5.81
CA GLY A 333 -16.92 5.77 4.84
C GLY A 333 -15.67 5.12 4.26
N ILE A 334 -15.36 5.49 3.00
CA ILE A 334 -14.13 5.11 2.31
C ILE A 334 -13.28 6.38 2.19
N VAL A 335 -12.12 6.37 2.83
CA VAL A 335 -11.20 7.50 2.90
C VAL A 335 -10.13 7.36 1.83
N THR A 336 -10.02 8.36 0.97
CA THR A 336 -9.05 8.41 -0.13
C THR A 336 -8.20 9.67 -0.03
N GLU A 337 -7.19 9.79 -0.88
CA GLU A 337 -6.36 10.98 -1.00
C GLU A 337 -7.11 12.22 -1.55
N TYR A 338 -8.33 12.04 -2.07
CA TYR A 338 -9.20 13.11 -2.58
C TYR A 338 -10.43 13.39 -1.72
N GLY A 339 -10.55 12.73 -0.56
CA GLY A 339 -11.64 12.94 0.37
C GLY A 339 -12.27 11.64 0.87
N ILE A 340 -13.39 11.80 1.56
CA ILE A 340 -14.15 10.70 2.17
C ILE A 340 -15.42 10.46 1.34
N ALA A 341 -15.52 9.27 0.74
CA ALA A 341 -16.77 8.81 0.16
C ALA A 341 -17.69 8.27 1.25
N ARG A 342 -18.99 8.61 1.17
CA ARG A 342 -20.06 8.17 2.05
C ARG A 342 -21.15 7.45 1.27
N PRO A 343 -21.93 6.58 1.88
CA PRO A 343 -23.09 5.98 1.19
C PRO A 343 -24.04 7.03 0.62
N PRO A 344 -24.62 6.83 -0.57
CA PRO A 344 -24.44 5.69 -1.48
C PRO A 344 -23.12 5.77 -2.28
N TYR A 345 -22.34 4.69 -2.24
CA TYR A 345 -20.97 4.70 -2.76
C TYR A 345 -20.88 4.78 -4.30
N ASN A 346 -21.83 4.23 -5.01
CA ASN A 346 -21.91 4.34 -6.47
C ASN A 346 -21.96 5.79 -6.99
N GLU A 347 -22.38 6.74 -6.14
CA GLU A 347 -22.40 8.17 -6.44
C GLU A 347 -21.15 8.85 -5.87
N SER A 348 -20.87 8.66 -4.56
CA SER A 348 -19.80 9.34 -3.88
C SER A 348 -18.39 8.94 -4.39
N LEU A 349 -18.18 7.70 -4.84
CA LEU A 349 -16.94 7.30 -5.47
C LEU A 349 -16.73 7.99 -6.82
N LYS A 350 -17.78 8.20 -7.62
CA LYS A 350 -17.69 8.99 -8.87
C LYS A 350 -17.25 10.43 -8.60
N GLU A 351 -17.75 11.04 -7.52
CA GLU A 351 -17.32 12.38 -7.13
C GLU A 351 -15.84 12.42 -6.68
N ILE A 352 -15.35 11.37 -6.01
CA ILE A 352 -13.92 11.23 -5.68
C ILE A 352 -13.09 11.19 -6.99
N PHE A 353 -13.48 10.37 -7.97
CA PHE A 353 -12.75 10.29 -9.24
C PHE A 353 -12.84 11.58 -10.07
N LYS A 354 -13.93 12.33 -9.97
CA LYS A 354 -14.03 13.66 -10.58
C LYS A 354 -13.03 14.62 -9.96
N LYS A 355 -12.94 14.69 -8.63
CA LYS A 355 -11.94 15.51 -7.92
C LYS A 355 -10.50 15.11 -8.30
N LYS A 356 -10.25 13.80 -8.44
CA LYS A 356 -8.96 13.29 -8.94
C LYS A 356 -8.65 13.85 -10.32
N ALA A 357 -9.57 13.71 -11.28
CA ALA A 357 -9.37 14.18 -12.64
C ALA A 357 -9.14 15.71 -12.71
N GLU A 358 -9.87 16.49 -11.92
CA GLU A 358 -9.69 17.93 -11.80
C GLU A 358 -8.30 18.30 -11.25
N ALA A 359 -7.82 17.60 -10.21
CA ALA A 359 -6.51 17.82 -9.63
C ALA A 359 -5.37 17.44 -10.60
N GLU A 360 -5.51 16.34 -11.34
CA GLU A 360 -4.55 15.92 -12.36
C GLU A 360 -4.49 16.89 -13.53
N ALA A 361 -5.63 17.41 -13.99
CA ALA A 361 -5.71 18.44 -15.03
C ALA A 361 -5.04 19.74 -14.58
N ALA A 362 -5.23 20.13 -13.33
CA ALA A 362 -4.56 21.32 -12.76
C ALA A 362 -3.04 21.13 -12.72
N LYS A 363 -2.52 19.97 -12.29
CA LYS A 363 -1.08 19.66 -12.31
C LYS A 363 -0.50 19.74 -13.71
N LYS A 364 -1.15 19.16 -14.72
CA LYS A 364 -0.71 19.25 -16.13
C LYS A 364 -0.65 20.69 -16.64
N LYS A 365 -1.62 21.51 -16.30
CA LYS A 365 -1.67 22.92 -16.68
C LYS A 365 -0.49 23.72 -16.06
N TYR A 366 -0.15 23.46 -14.80
CA TYR A 366 1.00 24.08 -14.14
C TYR A 366 2.33 23.63 -14.77
N CYS A 367 2.51 22.34 -15.04
CA CYS A 367 3.71 21.85 -15.74
C CYS A 367 3.89 22.51 -17.12
N LEU A 368 2.82 22.62 -17.92
CA LEU A 368 2.85 23.25 -19.23
C LEU A 368 3.19 24.75 -19.16
N LEU A 369 2.79 25.45 -18.10
CA LEU A 369 3.13 26.87 -17.90
C LEU A 369 4.61 27.08 -17.55
N TYR A 370 5.25 26.12 -16.85
CA TYR A 370 6.67 26.19 -16.50
C TYR A 370 7.62 25.66 -17.59
N THR A 371 7.13 24.82 -18.50
CA THR A 371 7.91 24.28 -19.63
C THR A 371 7.78 25.14 -20.91
N SER A 372 6.88 26.10 -20.95
CA SER A 372 6.78 27.05 -22.06
C SER A 372 7.91 28.13 -21.91
N PRO A 373 8.74 28.35 -22.94
CA PRO A 373 9.75 29.40 -22.88
C PRO A 373 9.10 30.72 -22.54
N SER A 374 9.65 31.43 -21.55
CA SER A 374 9.20 32.77 -21.18
C SER A 374 9.22 33.69 -22.42
N PRO A 375 8.25 34.62 -22.58
CA PRO A 375 8.33 35.63 -23.64
C PRO A 375 9.63 36.40 -23.68
N ARG A 376 10.39 36.41 -22.56
CA ARG A 376 11.72 37.05 -22.48
C ARG A 376 12.83 36.24 -23.17
N ASP A 377 12.68 34.91 -23.27
CA ASP A 377 13.69 34.04 -23.89
C ASP A 377 13.62 34.08 -25.43
N ARG A 378 12.53 34.62 -26.00
CA ARG A 378 12.35 34.81 -27.44
C ARG A 378 13.00 36.09 -27.98
N SER A 379 13.53 36.99 -27.14
CA SER A 379 14.09 38.27 -27.53
C SER A 379 15.62 38.28 -27.69
N LEU A 380 16.32 37.16 -27.48
CA LEU A 380 17.78 37.05 -27.54
C LEU A 380 18.33 36.37 -28.80
N SER A 381 17.49 36.07 -29.81
CA SER A 381 17.96 35.61 -31.13
C SER A 381 17.50 36.56 -32.22
N ARG A 382 18.21 37.70 -32.30
CA ARG A 382 18.34 38.53 -33.52
C ARG A 382 19.72 39.13 -33.55
#